data_e849f1aa1f349a03817867f164323b6f
#
_entry.id   e849f1aa1f349a03817867f164323b6f
#
_cell.length_a   1.000
_cell.length_b   1.000
_cell.length_c   1.000
_cell.angle_alpha   90.00
_cell.angle_beta   90.00
_cell.angle_gamma   90.00
#
_symmetry.space_group_name_H-M   'P 1'
#
loop_
_entity.id
_entity.type
_entity.pdbx_description
1 polymer ?
#
loop_
_entity_poly.entity_id
_entity_poly.type
_entity_poly.pdbx_seq_one_letter_code
_entity_poly.pdbx_strand_id
1 'polypeptide(L)'
;MKTCDELVIGQHNSKFRVAGTKDKRSISTQKVCISHVTAEKLCRAVKTIRSFSGQRVNIGNFSYEKDDLDLGDLKGNKFTIVLRNVAESKQTIEKSLSGLKNNGFINYFGQQRFGTDAYIKTSDIGLALIKSDWMEAVELILRPRGTIF
;
A
#
# COMPACT_ATOMS: atom_id res chain seq x y z
N MET A 1 3.70 -16.82 -2.18
CA MET A 1 3.55 -15.44 -2.65
C MET A 1 4.63 -15.23 -3.67
N LYS A 2 4.31 -15.30 -4.94
CA LYS A 2 5.27 -15.04 -6.01
C LYS A 2 5.30 -13.52 -6.20
N THR A 3 6.46 -12.95 -5.99
CA THR A 3 6.72 -11.51 -6.14
C THR A 3 6.72 -11.14 -7.64
N CYS A 4 6.67 -9.86 -7.96
CA CYS A 4 6.75 -9.34 -9.33
C CYS A 4 7.99 -9.85 -10.11
N ASP A 5 8.94 -10.45 -9.44
CA ASP A 5 10.16 -11.05 -10.00
C ASP A 5 9.87 -12.26 -10.89
N GLU A 6 8.68 -12.85 -10.80
CA GLU A 6 8.27 -13.96 -11.70
C GLU A 6 7.54 -13.51 -12.96
N LEU A 7 7.27 -12.23 -13.13
CA LEU A 7 7.03 -11.63 -14.43
C LEU A 7 8.38 -11.47 -15.17
N VAL A 8 9.14 -12.55 -15.29
CA VAL A 8 10.33 -12.60 -16.14
C VAL A 8 9.85 -12.51 -17.59
N ILE A 9 9.57 -11.31 -17.99
CA ILE A 9 9.57 -10.92 -19.39
C ILE A 9 11.05 -10.87 -19.76
N GLY A 10 11.56 -11.96 -20.29
CA GLY A 10 12.97 -12.27 -20.52
C GLY A 10 13.81 -11.24 -21.27
N GLN A 11 13.92 -10.04 -20.70
CA GLN A 11 14.89 -9.02 -21.08
C GLN A 11 15.37 -8.34 -19.81
N HIS A 12 16.65 -8.41 -19.57
CA HIS A 12 17.38 -7.86 -18.41
C HIS A 12 17.20 -6.37 -18.12
N ASN A 13 16.39 -5.62 -18.86
CA ASN A 13 16.28 -4.15 -18.78
C ASN A 13 14.87 -3.63 -18.58
N SER A 14 13.84 -4.46 -18.34
CA SER A 14 12.50 -3.94 -18.08
C SER A 14 12.39 -3.47 -16.63
N LYS A 15 12.14 -2.16 -16.45
CA LYS A 15 11.87 -1.59 -15.14
C LYS A 15 10.36 -1.63 -14.88
N PHE A 16 9.97 -2.19 -13.74
CA PHE A 16 8.60 -2.17 -13.26
C PHE A 16 8.46 -1.10 -12.19
N ARG A 17 7.56 -0.14 -12.40
CA ARG A 17 7.36 0.99 -11.50
C ARG A 17 5.89 1.17 -11.15
N VAL A 18 5.62 1.55 -9.91
CA VAL A 18 4.30 1.85 -9.36
C VAL A 18 4.36 3.11 -8.50
N ALA A 19 3.27 3.84 -8.43
CA ALA A 19 3.18 5.03 -7.57
C ALA A 19 3.10 4.72 -6.07
N GLY A 20 2.80 3.47 -5.71
CA GLY A 20 2.73 3.01 -4.32
C GLY A 20 2.29 1.56 -4.21
N THR A 21 2.43 1.00 -3.02
CA THR A 21 1.99 -0.36 -2.72
C THR A 21 0.49 -0.42 -2.43
N LYS A 22 -0.13 -1.55 -2.70
CA LYS A 22 -1.55 -1.80 -2.45
C LYS A 22 -1.74 -2.93 -1.45
N ASP A 23 -2.86 -2.89 -0.72
CA ASP A 23 -3.17 -3.90 0.27
C ASP A 23 -3.30 -5.30 -0.36
N LYS A 24 -2.66 -6.27 0.25
CA LYS A 24 -2.66 -7.66 -0.21
C LYS A 24 -4.05 -8.29 -0.21
N ARG A 25 -4.92 -7.89 0.72
CA ARG A 25 -6.25 -8.48 0.94
C ARG A 25 -7.40 -7.68 0.31
N SER A 26 -7.10 -6.72 -0.54
CA SER A 26 -8.10 -5.91 -1.22
C SER A 26 -8.20 -6.24 -2.70
N ILE A 27 -9.34 -5.90 -3.30
CA ILE A 27 -9.45 -5.80 -4.75
C ILE A 27 -8.92 -4.42 -5.09
N SER A 28 -7.73 -4.35 -5.66
CA SER A 28 -7.04 -3.08 -5.92
C SER A 28 -6.76 -2.87 -7.39
N THR A 29 -6.78 -1.61 -7.81
CA THR A 29 -6.42 -1.16 -9.15
C THR A 29 -5.37 -0.08 -9.04
N GLN A 30 -4.35 -0.12 -9.87
CA GLN A 30 -3.32 0.92 -9.94
C GLN A 30 -2.73 1.02 -11.35
N LYS A 31 -2.14 2.16 -11.65
CA LYS A 31 -1.29 2.31 -12.82
C LYS A 31 0.06 1.65 -12.55
N VAL A 32 0.62 1.08 -13.61
CA VAL A 32 1.94 0.44 -13.61
C VAL A 32 2.68 0.90 -14.85
N CYS A 33 3.89 1.36 -14.69
CA CYS A 33 4.78 1.65 -15.81
C CYS A 33 5.77 0.51 -16.00
N ILE A 34 5.91 0.03 -17.23
CA ILE A 34 6.87 -1.02 -17.59
C ILE A 34 7.66 -0.56 -18.81
N SER A 35 8.95 -0.33 -18.63
CA SER A 35 9.82 0.15 -19.68
C SER A 35 10.21 -0.99 -20.64
N HIS A 36 10.40 -0.65 -21.91
CA HIS A 36 10.92 -1.56 -22.95
C HIS A 36 10.04 -2.80 -23.25
N VAL A 37 8.72 -2.70 -23.00
CA VAL A 37 7.77 -3.79 -23.26
C VAL A 37 6.59 -3.27 -24.07
N THR A 38 6.16 -4.01 -25.10
CA THR A 38 4.96 -3.66 -25.86
C THR A 38 3.70 -4.19 -25.21
N ALA A 39 2.55 -3.55 -25.49
CA ALA A 39 1.25 -3.96 -24.97
C ALA A 39 0.91 -5.42 -25.35
N GLU A 40 1.30 -5.88 -26.56
CA GLU A 40 1.07 -7.25 -27.03
C GLU A 40 1.84 -8.27 -26.19
N LYS A 41 3.12 -7.97 -25.86
CA LYS A 41 3.92 -8.85 -24.99
C LYS A 41 3.30 -8.93 -23.58
N LEU A 42 2.84 -7.81 -23.02
CA LEU A 42 2.14 -7.81 -21.74
C LEU A 42 0.85 -8.63 -21.77
N CYS A 43 0.03 -8.49 -22.80
CA CYS A 43 -1.20 -9.25 -22.95
C CYS A 43 -0.95 -10.77 -22.99
N ARG A 44 0.13 -11.20 -23.68
CA ARG A 44 0.51 -12.63 -23.74
C ARG A 44 0.97 -13.13 -22.37
N ALA A 45 1.82 -12.38 -21.67
CA ALA A 45 2.33 -12.74 -20.35
C ALA A 45 1.18 -12.90 -19.32
N VAL A 46 0.19 -12.01 -19.34
CA VAL A 46 -0.97 -12.08 -18.44
C VAL A 46 -1.81 -13.32 -18.67
N LYS A 47 -2.01 -13.72 -19.93
CA LYS A 47 -2.73 -14.96 -20.24
C LYS A 47 -2.04 -16.17 -19.63
N THR A 48 -0.71 -16.21 -19.70
CA THR A 48 0.12 -17.26 -19.10
C THR A 48 0.02 -17.26 -17.58
N ILE A 49 0.13 -16.11 -16.92
CA ILE A 49 0.03 -15.99 -15.45
C ILE A 49 -1.32 -16.46 -14.95
N ARG A 50 -2.42 -16.08 -15.61
CA ARG A 50 -3.77 -16.52 -15.26
C ARG A 50 -3.91 -18.04 -15.32
N SER A 51 -3.25 -18.66 -16.27
CA SER A 51 -3.25 -20.11 -16.44
C SER A 51 -2.58 -20.84 -15.27
N PHE A 52 -1.48 -20.28 -14.73
CA PHE A 52 -0.67 -20.94 -13.70
C PHE A 52 -1.06 -20.60 -12.25
N SER A 53 -1.50 -19.37 -11.97
CA SER A 53 -1.62 -18.90 -10.59
C SER A 53 -3.02 -18.95 -10.00
N GLY A 54 -4.06 -19.17 -10.81
CA GLY A 54 -5.45 -19.05 -10.39
C GLY A 54 -5.84 -17.63 -9.94
N GLN A 55 -4.92 -16.68 -9.95
CA GLN A 55 -5.15 -15.31 -9.53
C GLN A 55 -5.85 -14.51 -10.63
N ARG A 56 -6.85 -13.74 -10.24
CA ARG A 56 -7.60 -12.88 -11.17
C ARG A 56 -6.87 -11.54 -11.33
N VAL A 57 -5.87 -11.50 -12.20
CA VAL A 57 -5.21 -10.26 -12.61
C VAL A 57 -5.80 -9.79 -13.93
N ASN A 58 -6.28 -8.56 -13.97
CA ASN A 58 -6.77 -7.92 -15.18
C ASN A 58 -5.82 -6.77 -15.54
N ILE A 59 -5.37 -6.73 -16.77
CA ILE A 59 -4.56 -5.65 -17.30
C ILE A 59 -5.29 -5.08 -18.52
N GLY A 60 -5.29 -3.75 -18.63
CA GLY A 60 -5.92 -3.03 -19.72
C GLY A 60 -5.58 -1.55 -19.69
N ASN A 61 -6.24 -0.76 -20.52
CA ASN A 61 -6.04 0.67 -20.63
C ASN A 61 -4.58 1.04 -20.91
N PHE A 62 -3.98 0.38 -21.91
CA PHE A 62 -2.61 0.62 -22.30
C PHE A 62 -2.43 2.02 -22.89
N SER A 63 -1.41 2.71 -22.42
CA SER A 63 -0.91 3.96 -23.01
C SER A 63 0.61 3.92 -23.06
N TYR A 64 1.20 4.67 -23.98
CA TYR A 64 2.63 4.88 -24.02
C TYR A 64 2.90 6.30 -23.52
N GLU A 65 3.70 6.37 -22.44
CA GLU A 65 4.04 7.61 -21.78
C GLU A 65 5.52 7.94 -22.00
N LYS A 66 5.87 9.21 -21.92
CA LYS A 66 7.27 9.66 -22.03
C LYS A 66 7.98 9.58 -20.70
N ASP A 67 7.24 9.84 -19.62
CA ASP A 67 7.77 9.90 -18.29
C ASP A 67 7.53 8.59 -17.54
N ASP A 68 8.48 8.19 -16.75
CA ASP A 68 8.36 7.05 -15.85
C ASP A 68 7.43 7.40 -14.67
N LEU A 69 6.86 6.38 -14.04
CA LEU A 69 6.07 6.50 -12.83
C LEU A 69 6.97 6.29 -11.61
N ASP A 70 6.99 7.26 -10.69
CA ASP A 70 7.76 7.14 -9.45
C ASP A 70 6.86 7.00 -8.22
N LEU A 71 7.45 6.58 -7.09
CA LEU A 71 6.74 6.47 -5.82
C LEU A 71 6.22 7.85 -5.40
N GLY A 72 4.92 7.94 -5.16
CA GLY A 72 4.26 9.18 -4.80
C GLY A 72 3.54 9.87 -5.96
N ASP A 73 3.68 9.42 -7.20
CA ASP A 73 3.03 9.98 -8.39
C ASP A 73 1.54 9.61 -8.45
N LEU A 74 0.81 9.97 -7.41
CA LEU A 74 -0.63 9.78 -7.34
C LEU A 74 -1.29 10.97 -6.64
N LYS A 75 -2.47 11.33 -7.11
CA LYS A 75 -3.29 12.37 -6.48
C LYS A 75 -3.92 11.91 -5.15
N GLY A 76 -3.94 10.63 -4.89
CA GLY A 76 -4.54 10.02 -3.72
C GLY A 76 -5.10 8.63 -4.01
N ASN A 77 -5.76 8.05 -3.01
CA ASN A 77 -6.41 6.76 -3.11
C ASN A 77 -7.92 6.91 -3.05
N LYS A 78 -8.63 6.21 -3.93
CA LYS A 78 -10.08 6.08 -3.87
C LYS A 78 -10.43 4.76 -3.21
N PHE A 79 -11.19 4.80 -2.12
CA PHE A 79 -11.65 3.62 -1.42
C PHE A 79 -13.14 3.39 -1.69
N THR A 80 -13.51 2.13 -1.92
CA THR A 80 -14.89 1.66 -1.88
C THR A 80 -14.98 0.62 -0.79
N ILE A 81 -15.69 0.94 0.29
CA ILE A 81 -15.77 0.09 1.47
C ILE A 81 -17.20 -0.39 1.62
N VAL A 82 -17.39 -1.71 1.74
CA VAL A 82 -18.69 -2.33 2.00
C VAL A 82 -18.73 -2.76 3.46
N LEU A 83 -19.61 -2.13 4.23
CA LEU A 83 -19.90 -2.53 5.60
C LEU A 83 -21.06 -3.52 5.58
N ARG A 84 -20.90 -4.66 6.25
CA ARG A 84 -21.89 -5.73 6.31
C ARG A 84 -22.34 -5.91 7.75
N ASN A 85 -23.56 -6.46 7.94
CA ASN A 85 -24.12 -6.74 9.25
C ASN A 85 -24.16 -5.51 10.17
N VAL A 86 -24.48 -4.35 9.60
CA VAL A 86 -24.63 -3.11 10.39
C VAL A 86 -25.97 -3.20 11.10
N ALA A 87 -25.93 -3.16 12.45
CA ALA A 87 -27.11 -3.28 13.29
C ALA A 87 -27.91 -1.97 13.44
N GLU A 88 -27.30 -0.84 13.07
CA GLU A 88 -27.87 0.49 13.24
C GLU A 88 -29.03 0.79 12.29
N SER A 89 -29.92 1.69 12.71
CA SER A 89 -31.01 2.14 11.87
C SER A 89 -30.52 2.91 10.64
N LYS A 90 -31.27 2.85 9.55
CA LYS A 90 -30.96 3.61 8.33
C LYS A 90 -30.78 5.10 8.61
N GLN A 91 -31.60 5.68 9.49
CA GLN A 91 -31.53 7.08 9.84
C GLN A 91 -30.21 7.43 10.57
N THR A 92 -29.76 6.57 11.48
CA THR A 92 -28.47 6.73 12.18
C THR A 92 -27.31 6.68 11.18
N ILE A 93 -27.35 5.72 10.25
CA ILE A 93 -26.33 5.57 9.21
C ILE A 93 -26.25 6.82 8.33
N GLU A 94 -27.40 7.30 7.83
CA GLU A 94 -27.44 8.49 6.96
C GLU A 94 -26.93 9.74 7.68
N LYS A 95 -27.31 9.92 8.95
CA LYS A 95 -26.80 11.02 9.80
C LYS A 95 -25.28 10.95 9.96
N SER A 96 -24.74 9.77 10.25
CA SER A 96 -23.32 9.55 10.43
C SER A 96 -22.53 9.81 9.12
N LEU A 97 -23.04 9.32 7.98
CA LEU A 97 -22.43 9.55 6.67
C LEU A 97 -22.47 11.03 6.28
N SER A 98 -23.57 11.73 6.58
CA SER A 98 -23.68 13.17 6.36
C SER A 98 -22.70 13.94 7.23
N GLY A 99 -22.55 13.56 8.49
CA GLY A 99 -21.54 14.12 9.39
C GLY A 99 -20.12 13.94 8.87
N LEU A 100 -19.80 12.72 8.42
CA LEU A 100 -18.50 12.39 7.81
C LEU A 100 -18.23 13.22 6.55
N LYS A 101 -19.24 13.38 5.69
CA LYS A 101 -19.14 14.16 4.46
C LYS A 101 -18.89 15.65 4.73
N ASN A 102 -19.56 16.23 5.73
CA ASN A 102 -19.55 17.66 6.00
C ASN A 102 -18.35 18.08 6.86
N ASN A 103 -17.97 17.26 7.83
CA ASN A 103 -16.95 17.58 8.83
C ASN A 103 -15.62 16.87 8.60
N GLY A 104 -15.59 15.87 7.69
CA GLY A 104 -14.43 15.00 7.55
C GLY A 104 -14.28 14.03 8.73
N PHE A 105 -13.06 13.51 8.90
CA PHE A 105 -12.72 12.59 9.99
C PHE A 105 -11.30 12.85 10.48
N ILE A 106 -11.03 12.47 11.71
CA ILE A 106 -9.68 12.52 12.25
C ILE A 106 -8.89 11.35 11.68
N ASN A 107 -7.74 11.66 11.07
CA ASN A 107 -6.89 10.66 10.42
C ASN A 107 -6.06 9.90 11.46
N TYR A 108 -6.68 8.92 12.12
CA TYR A 108 -5.98 8.02 13.02
C TYR A 108 -5.19 6.97 12.27
N PHE A 109 -3.98 6.73 12.72
CA PHE A 109 -3.16 5.62 12.24
C PHE A 109 -3.29 4.42 13.18
N GLY A 110 -3.36 3.23 12.60
CA GLY A 110 -3.28 2.00 13.37
C GLY A 110 -1.87 1.73 13.92
N GLN A 111 -1.75 0.80 14.86
CA GLN A 111 -0.48 0.46 15.52
C GLN A 111 0.65 0.10 14.55
N GLN A 112 0.33 -0.43 13.39
CA GLN A 112 1.32 -0.75 12.35
C GLN A 112 2.20 0.44 11.95
N ARG A 113 1.67 1.68 12.04
CA ARG A 113 2.43 2.90 11.76
C ARG A 113 3.38 3.31 12.87
N PHE A 114 3.11 2.83 14.09
CA PHE A 114 3.91 3.14 15.28
C PHE A 114 4.93 2.06 15.61
N GLY A 115 5.11 1.08 14.72
CA GLY A 115 5.99 -0.05 14.92
C GLY A 115 5.31 -1.22 15.61
N THR A 116 5.82 -2.41 15.36
CA THR A 116 5.32 -3.68 15.92
C THR A 116 6.28 -4.27 16.94
N ASP A 117 7.35 -3.56 17.28
CA ASP A 117 8.32 -4.00 18.26
C ASP A 117 7.69 -3.98 19.66
N ALA A 118 7.75 -5.12 20.36
CA ALA A 118 7.17 -5.24 21.69
C ALA A 118 7.98 -4.52 22.78
N TYR A 119 9.28 -4.29 22.53
CA TYR A 119 10.21 -3.75 23.51
C TYR A 119 10.46 -2.24 23.36
N ILE A 120 10.45 -1.74 22.13
CA ILE A 120 10.71 -0.34 21.84
C ILE A 120 9.59 0.19 20.93
N LYS A 121 8.73 1.00 21.51
CA LYS A 121 7.67 1.62 20.74
C LYS A 121 8.20 2.87 20.03
N THR A 122 7.86 3.04 18.77
CA THR A 122 8.20 4.26 18.02
C THR A 122 7.67 5.52 18.71
N SER A 123 6.57 5.39 19.48
CA SER A 123 6.03 6.48 20.31
C SER A 123 6.98 6.94 21.40
N ASP A 124 7.76 6.04 21.99
CA ASP A 124 8.70 6.39 23.07
C ASP A 124 9.88 7.18 22.50
N ILE A 125 10.39 6.76 21.34
CA ILE A 125 11.38 7.52 20.57
C ILE A 125 10.83 8.90 20.20
N GLY A 126 9.60 8.97 19.69
CA GLY A 126 8.94 10.22 19.34
C GLY A 126 8.77 11.15 20.54
N LEU A 127 8.44 10.61 21.70
CA LEU A 127 8.31 11.37 22.93
C LEU A 127 9.64 11.96 23.40
N ALA A 128 10.73 11.18 23.34
CA ALA A 128 12.08 11.65 23.64
C ALA A 128 12.48 12.80 22.70
N LEU A 129 12.22 12.66 21.40
CA LEU A 129 12.49 13.71 20.41
C LEU A 129 11.70 15.00 20.69
N ILE A 130 10.42 14.90 21.03
CA ILE A 130 9.56 16.07 21.35
C ILE A 130 10.08 16.78 22.62
N LYS A 131 10.58 16.01 23.59
CA LYS A 131 11.19 16.55 24.81
C LYS A 131 12.60 17.10 24.61
N SER A 132 13.14 16.99 23.39
CA SER A 132 14.54 17.33 23.07
C SER A 132 15.57 16.51 23.85
N ASP A 133 15.18 15.33 24.32
CA ASP A 133 16.08 14.38 24.95
C ASP A 133 16.75 13.49 23.88
N TRP A 134 17.79 14.06 23.28
CA TRP A 134 18.50 13.43 22.17
C TRP A 134 19.25 12.16 22.59
N MET A 135 19.73 12.13 23.83
CA MET A 135 20.47 10.96 24.36
C MET A 135 19.52 9.77 24.49
N GLU A 136 18.38 9.96 25.12
CA GLU A 136 17.35 8.93 25.26
C GLU A 136 16.85 8.47 23.89
N ALA A 137 16.62 9.40 22.96
CA ALA A 137 16.19 9.05 21.61
C ALA A 137 17.20 8.17 20.89
N VAL A 138 18.50 8.48 20.97
CA VAL A 138 19.57 7.69 20.37
C VAL A 138 19.69 6.32 21.04
N GLU A 139 19.60 6.27 22.36
CA GLU A 139 19.65 5.02 23.10
C GLU A 139 18.49 4.08 22.72
N LEU A 140 17.27 4.61 22.62
CA LEU A 140 16.09 3.86 22.20
C LEU A 140 16.22 3.33 20.76
N ILE A 141 16.78 4.14 19.84
CA ILE A 141 16.97 3.73 18.43
C ILE A 141 18.02 2.63 18.31
N LEU A 142 19.13 2.75 19.04
CA LEU A 142 20.29 1.86 18.95
C LEU A 142 20.19 0.65 19.88
N ARG A 143 19.23 0.60 20.79
CA ARG A 143 19.07 -0.48 21.74
C ARG A 143 18.93 -1.83 21.00
N PRO A 144 19.71 -2.84 21.36
CA PRO A 144 19.60 -4.16 20.75
C PRO A 144 18.18 -4.72 20.90
N ARG A 145 17.62 -5.19 19.81
CA ARG A 145 16.33 -5.90 19.83
C ARG A 145 16.57 -7.23 20.51
N GLY A 146 15.83 -7.50 21.57
CA GLY A 146 15.95 -8.77 22.29
C GLY A 146 15.66 -9.93 21.33
N THR A 147 16.60 -10.83 21.18
CA THR A 147 16.38 -12.11 20.53
C THR A 147 15.48 -12.90 21.47
N ILE A 148 14.26 -13.18 21.03
CA ILE A 148 13.39 -14.14 21.71
C ILE A 148 14.00 -15.51 21.39
N PHE A 149 14.68 -16.12 22.35
CA PHE A 149 15.05 -17.53 22.33
C PHE A 149 13.81 -18.34 22.70
#